data_8841a2673bf3bb2b85dd2e5fd2b53695
#
_entry.id   8841a2673bf3bb2b85dd2e5fd2b53695
#
_cell.length_a   1.000
_cell.length_b   1.000
_cell.length_c   1.000
_cell.angle_alpha   90.00
_cell.angle_beta   90.00
_cell.angle_gamma   90.00
#
_symmetry.space_group_name_H-M   'P 1'
#
loop_
_entity.id
_entity.type
_entity.pdbx_description
1 polymer ?
#
loop_
_entity_poly.entity_id
_entity_poly.type
_entity_poly.pdbx_seq_one_letter_code
_entity_poly.pdbx_strand_id
1 'polypeptide(L)'
;MRPVMEKRGFELRHIIYIIILIVCLIAIGIAVYMQFFKDEKIGLILGITKEQDDEEIKQLKENFLNIFDNSIDVVSKYNGNVKKIKDDEDVVLVAYNTQEQEENYSVDFKIPYFNIDSETARNYNQQIKSLFKDKSESVLSSTSRKNVIFNVKYKAYENNNILSLVILSELKEGNSNERIIIQTYNYNLETNQMVNVNDIINQKNINTTNANNKIKNEINNSQEQNIKLAELGYNVTVRDTNKDEFKIENATEYFLGKNGYLYVIYAYGNDDFTSELDVVIFK
;
A
#
# COMPACT_ATOMS: atom_id res chain seq x y z
N MET A 1 12.77 -74.26 51.63
CA MET A 1 12.09 -73.82 50.42
C MET A 1 12.22 -72.35 50.33
N ARG A 2 12.95 -71.82 49.35
CA ARG A 2 13.02 -70.37 49.03
C ARG A 2 12.02 -70.08 47.91
N PRO A 3 11.20 -69.05 48.03
CA PRO A 3 10.29 -68.67 46.90
C PRO A 3 11.10 -68.10 45.75
N VAL A 4 10.89 -68.65 44.58
CA VAL A 4 11.41 -68.10 43.30
C VAL A 4 10.65 -66.81 43.00
N MET A 5 11.32 -65.66 43.04
CA MET A 5 10.75 -64.42 42.53
C MET A 5 10.74 -64.49 41.00
N GLU A 6 9.55 -64.61 40.44
CA GLU A 6 9.28 -64.54 39.05
C GLU A 6 9.53 -63.07 38.59
N LYS A 7 10.57 -62.83 37.79
CA LYS A 7 10.82 -61.58 37.17
C LYS A 7 9.74 -61.41 36.14
N ARG A 8 8.70 -60.60 36.44
CA ARG A 8 7.74 -60.07 35.41
C ARG A 8 8.52 -59.32 34.41
N GLY A 9 8.75 -59.87 33.21
CA GLY A 9 9.29 -59.19 32.07
C GLY A 9 8.34 -58.10 31.69
N PHE A 10 8.88 -56.90 31.43
CA PHE A 10 8.14 -55.79 30.89
C PHE A 10 7.62 -56.24 29.52
N GLU A 11 6.30 -56.56 29.42
CA GLU A 11 5.73 -57.11 28.20
C GLU A 11 5.84 -56.06 27.08
N LEU A 12 6.21 -56.51 25.89
CA LEU A 12 6.34 -55.66 24.68
C LEU A 12 5.13 -54.71 24.46
N ARG A 13 3.95 -55.14 24.92
CA ARG A 13 2.70 -54.36 24.93
C ARG A 13 2.81 -53.10 25.75
N HIS A 14 3.44 -53.11 26.91
CA HIS A 14 3.62 -51.93 27.76
C HIS A 14 4.56 -50.92 27.11
N ILE A 15 5.57 -51.36 26.40
CA ILE A 15 6.46 -50.48 25.63
C ILE A 15 5.70 -49.79 24.50
N ILE A 16 4.85 -50.53 23.78
CA ILE A 16 4.02 -49.95 22.71
C ILE A 16 3.05 -48.88 23.26
N TYR A 17 2.39 -49.15 24.40
CA TYR A 17 1.48 -48.17 25.03
C TYR A 17 2.22 -46.90 25.48
N ILE A 18 3.43 -47.04 26.00
CA ILE A 18 4.26 -45.88 26.39
C ILE A 18 4.62 -45.06 25.18
N ILE A 19 5.02 -45.68 24.05
CA ILE A 19 5.33 -44.98 22.80
C ILE A 19 4.09 -44.24 22.30
N ILE A 20 2.92 -44.87 22.26
CA ILE A 20 1.68 -44.23 21.84
C ILE A 20 1.34 -43.04 22.74
N LEU A 21 1.48 -43.18 24.07
CA LEU A 21 1.24 -42.10 25.02
C LEU A 21 2.17 -40.90 24.76
N ILE A 22 3.45 -41.14 24.51
CA ILE A 22 4.43 -40.09 24.19
C ILE A 22 4.06 -39.37 22.90
N VAL A 23 3.69 -40.10 21.84
CA VAL A 23 3.26 -39.53 20.58
C VAL A 23 2.00 -38.66 20.76
N CYS A 24 1.02 -39.14 21.55
CA CYS A 24 -0.19 -38.35 21.86
C CYS A 24 0.15 -37.08 22.65
N LEU A 25 1.04 -37.13 23.63
CA LEU A 25 1.48 -35.98 24.41
C LEU A 25 2.21 -34.94 23.54
N ILE A 26 3.05 -35.40 22.61
CA ILE A 26 3.72 -34.55 21.65
C ILE A 26 2.68 -33.86 20.72
N ALA A 27 1.71 -34.62 20.21
CA ALA A 27 0.64 -34.07 19.35
C ALA A 27 -0.23 -33.04 20.10
N ILE A 28 -0.58 -33.30 21.36
CA ILE A 28 -1.30 -32.35 22.22
C ILE A 28 -0.42 -31.11 22.49
N GLY A 29 0.85 -31.28 22.78
CA GLY A 29 1.80 -30.18 22.97
C GLY A 29 1.92 -29.28 21.75
N ILE A 30 1.98 -29.84 20.55
CA ILE A 30 1.99 -29.13 19.30
C ILE A 30 0.65 -28.38 19.08
N ALA A 31 -0.49 -29.02 19.34
CA ALA A 31 -1.81 -28.41 19.21
C ALA A 31 -2.00 -27.22 20.16
N VAL A 32 -1.59 -27.37 21.43
CA VAL A 32 -1.62 -26.30 22.44
C VAL A 32 -0.65 -25.18 22.05
N TYR A 33 0.56 -25.52 21.60
CA TYR A 33 1.52 -24.55 21.11
C TYR A 33 0.96 -23.75 19.91
N MET A 34 0.30 -24.41 18.95
CA MET A 34 -0.35 -23.75 17.81
C MET A 34 -1.55 -22.89 18.22
N GLN A 35 -2.26 -23.25 19.29
CA GLN A 35 -3.43 -22.50 19.76
C GLN A 35 -3.05 -21.24 20.56
N PHE A 36 -1.97 -21.30 21.35
CA PHE A 36 -1.54 -20.21 22.23
C PHE A 36 -0.42 -19.33 21.64
N PHE A 37 0.39 -19.90 20.75
CA PHE A 37 1.46 -19.18 20.06
C PHE A 37 1.15 -19.16 18.55
N LYS A 38 0.09 -18.42 18.18
CA LYS A 38 -0.16 -18.04 16.78
C LYS A 38 0.90 -17.05 16.31
N ASP A 39 2.17 -17.43 16.40
CA ASP A 39 3.23 -16.68 15.77
C ASP A 39 3.22 -16.95 14.26
N GLU A 40 3.38 -15.88 13.48
CA GLU A 40 3.55 -15.88 12.01
C GLU A 40 4.47 -16.98 11.48
N LYS A 41 5.43 -17.42 12.31
CA LYS A 41 6.40 -18.47 11.96
C LYS A 41 5.80 -19.87 11.75
N ILE A 42 4.68 -20.19 12.38
CA ILE A 42 4.05 -21.53 12.25
C ILE A 42 3.12 -21.58 11.05
N GLY A 43 2.42 -20.49 10.76
CA GLY A 43 1.69 -20.34 9.51
C GLY A 43 2.62 -20.47 8.30
N LEU A 44 3.86 -19.98 8.41
CA LEU A 44 4.90 -20.11 7.39
C LEU A 44 5.35 -21.56 7.16
N ILE A 45 5.40 -22.39 8.23
CA ILE A 45 5.79 -23.82 8.15
C ILE A 45 4.66 -24.66 7.54
N LEU A 46 3.40 -24.31 7.78
CA LEU A 46 2.24 -25.04 7.29
C LEU A 46 1.70 -24.54 5.94
N GLY A 47 2.21 -23.41 5.42
CA GLY A 47 1.84 -22.85 4.10
C GLY A 47 0.42 -22.29 3.97
N ILE A 48 -0.44 -22.49 4.98
CA ILE A 48 -1.89 -22.26 4.89
C ILE A 48 -2.25 -20.78 5.01
N THR A 49 -1.55 -20.01 5.88
CA THR A 49 -1.83 -18.56 6.07
C THR A 49 -1.15 -17.71 5.02
N LYS A 50 -0.03 -18.15 4.46
CA LYS A 50 0.74 -17.39 3.47
C LYS A 50 0.03 -17.32 2.12
N GLU A 51 -0.62 -18.40 1.69
CA GLU A 51 -1.31 -18.46 0.38
C GLU A 51 -2.53 -17.51 0.33
N GLN A 52 -3.32 -17.45 1.42
CA GLN A 52 -4.49 -16.57 1.48
C GLN A 52 -4.11 -15.09 1.63
N ASP A 53 -3.02 -14.81 2.36
CA ASP A 53 -2.47 -13.47 2.51
C ASP A 53 -1.84 -12.96 1.21
N ASP A 54 -1.17 -13.83 0.47
CA ASP A 54 -0.56 -13.50 -0.83
C ASP A 54 -1.63 -13.23 -1.89
N GLU A 55 -2.77 -13.95 -1.88
CA GLU A 55 -3.87 -13.72 -2.82
C GLU A 55 -4.61 -12.40 -2.53
N GLU A 56 -4.85 -12.06 -1.26
CA GLU A 56 -5.43 -10.75 -0.89
C GLU A 56 -4.53 -9.59 -1.36
N ILE A 57 -3.23 -9.67 -1.07
CA ILE A 57 -2.26 -8.66 -1.52
C ILE A 57 -2.24 -8.54 -3.05
N LYS A 58 -2.27 -9.67 -3.75
CA LYS A 58 -2.31 -9.70 -5.21
C LYS A 58 -3.55 -8.98 -5.75
N GLN A 59 -4.74 -9.28 -5.21
CA GLN A 59 -5.98 -8.62 -5.60
C GLN A 59 -5.96 -7.12 -5.31
N LEU A 60 -5.40 -6.70 -4.17
CA LEU A 60 -5.25 -5.28 -3.84
C LEU A 60 -4.33 -4.55 -4.83
N LYS A 61 -3.26 -5.22 -5.31
CA LYS A 61 -2.34 -4.65 -6.31
C LYS A 61 -2.99 -4.56 -7.69
N GLU A 62 -3.63 -5.64 -8.15
CA GLU A 62 -4.32 -5.69 -9.44
C GLU A 62 -5.44 -4.64 -9.52
N ASN A 63 -6.08 -4.34 -8.40
CA ASN A 63 -7.15 -3.36 -8.30
C ASN A 63 -6.69 -1.99 -7.78
N PHE A 64 -5.39 -1.71 -7.73
CA PHE A 64 -4.89 -0.48 -7.13
C PHE A 64 -5.48 0.79 -7.77
N LEU A 65 -5.52 0.89 -9.08
CA LEU A 65 -6.10 2.05 -9.76
C LEU A 65 -7.61 2.15 -9.57
N ASN A 66 -8.30 1.01 -9.41
CA ASN A 66 -9.75 0.97 -9.20
C ASN A 66 -10.18 1.57 -7.86
N ILE A 67 -9.26 1.75 -6.89
CA ILE A 67 -9.59 2.44 -5.63
C ILE A 67 -10.09 3.87 -5.89
N PHE A 68 -9.66 4.49 -6.98
CA PHE A 68 -10.00 5.86 -7.35
C PHE A 68 -11.32 5.97 -8.13
N ASP A 69 -11.90 4.88 -8.64
CA ASP A 69 -13.11 4.89 -9.47
C ASP A 69 -14.39 5.02 -8.65
N ASN A 70 -14.38 4.58 -7.40
CA ASN A 70 -15.53 4.71 -6.51
C ASN A 70 -15.58 6.10 -5.86
N SER A 71 -16.81 6.51 -5.47
CA SER A 71 -17.04 7.76 -4.76
C SER A 71 -16.01 7.96 -3.64
N ILE A 72 -15.63 9.20 -3.44
CA ILE A 72 -14.71 9.64 -2.39
C ILE A 72 -15.15 8.98 -1.08
N ASP A 73 -14.34 8.05 -0.55
CA ASP A 73 -14.48 7.63 0.83
C ASP A 73 -13.99 8.82 1.67
N VAL A 74 -14.88 9.72 1.97
CA VAL A 74 -14.60 10.79 2.91
C VAL A 74 -14.37 10.11 4.26
N VAL A 75 -13.24 10.41 4.85
CA VAL A 75 -12.96 10.02 6.24
C VAL A 75 -14.16 10.46 7.06
N SER A 76 -14.96 9.50 7.51
CA SER A 76 -16.16 9.74 8.27
C SER A 76 -15.80 10.60 9.49
N LYS A 77 -16.33 11.82 9.53
CA LYS A 77 -16.32 12.78 10.66
C LYS A 77 -15.28 12.47 11.73
N TYR A 78 -14.05 12.90 11.51
CA TYR A 78 -13.05 12.88 12.56
C TYR A 78 -13.54 13.68 13.76
N ASN A 79 -13.77 13.00 14.88
CA ASN A 79 -14.28 13.59 16.12
C ASN A 79 -13.16 13.99 17.11
N GLY A 80 -11.90 13.99 16.66
CA GLY A 80 -10.75 14.35 17.48
C GLY A 80 -10.56 15.86 17.65
N ASN A 81 -9.48 16.25 18.34
CA ASN A 81 -9.17 17.63 18.72
C ASN A 81 -8.43 18.44 17.65
N VAL A 82 -8.46 18.03 16.38
CA VAL A 82 -7.84 18.81 15.32
C VAL A 82 -8.59 20.10 15.11
N LYS A 83 -7.86 21.22 15.14
CA LYS A 83 -8.42 22.53 14.81
C LYS A 83 -8.67 22.60 13.31
N LYS A 84 -9.94 22.65 12.90
CA LYS A 84 -10.35 22.77 11.52
C LYS A 84 -10.43 24.24 11.09
N ILE A 85 -10.28 24.50 9.78
CA ILE A 85 -10.53 25.82 9.17
C ILE A 85 -12.02 26.06 9.07
N LYS A 86 -12.79 24.99 8.72
CA LYS A 86 -14.26 24.98 8.69
C LYS A 86 -14.74 23.89 9.64
N ASP A 87 -15.30 24.29 10.78
CA ASP A 87 -15.59 23.40 11.91
C ASP A 87 -16.58 22.27 11.59
N ASP A 88 -17.59 22.57 10.78
CA ASP A 88 -18.69 21.62 10.46
C ASP A 88 -18.37 20.66 9.29
N GLU A 89 -17.20 20.80 8.68
CA GLU A 89 -16.78 20.03 7.51
C GLU A 89 -15.78 18.93 7.90
N ASP A 90 -15.51 18.01 6.96
CA ASP A 90 -14.51 16.95 7.15
C ASP A 90 -13.07 17.50 7.15
N VAL A 91 -12.10 16.68 7.61
CA VAL A 91 -10.66 17.04 7.63
C VAL A 91 -10.03 17.12 6.24
N VAL A 92 -10.64 16.47 5.22
CA VAL A 92 -10.27 16.59 3.81
C VAL A 92 -11.51 17.00 3.02
N LEU A 93 -11.40 18.08 2.26
CA LEU A 93 -12.47 18.63 1.43
C LEU A 93 -12.02 18.72 -0.02
N VAL A 94 -12.99 18.81 -0.93
CA VAL A 94 -12.72 19.16 -2.33
C VAL A 94 -12.53 20.67 -2.43
N ALA A 95 -11.31 21.09 -2.80
CA ALA A 95 -10.98 22.49 -3.02
C ALA A 95 -11.42 22.98 -4.40
N TYR A 96 -11.32 22.11 -5.40
CA TYR A 96 -11.60 22.41 -6.78
C TYR A 96 -12.24 21.21 -7.47
N ASN A 97 -13.37 21.42 -8.12
CA ASN A 97 -14.11 20.40 -8.82
C ASN A 97 -14.60 20.96 -10.17
N THR A 98 -14.22 20.31 -11.26
CA THR A 98 -14.69 20.65 -12.61
C THR A 98 -14.78 19.37 -13.43
N GLN A 99 -15.87 19.25 -14.19
CA GLN A 99 -16.08 18.17 -15.15
C GLN A 99 -16.55 18.77 -16.47
N GLU A 100 -15.80 18.51 -17.53
CA GLU A 100 -16.15 18.88 -18.90
C GLU A 100 -15.88 17.70 -19.83
N GLN A 101 -16.76 17.45 -20.79
CA GLN A 101 -16.62 16.36 -21.76
C GLN A 101 -17.10 16.82 -23.14
N GLU A 102 -16.23 16.69 -24.13
CA GLU A 102 -16.49 16.87 -25.56
C GLU A 102 -15.93 15.67 -26.34
N GLU A 103 -16.09 15.62 -27.67
CA GLU A 103 -15.71 14.46 -28.49
C GLU A 103 -14.26 13.99 -28.29
N ASN A 104 -13.32 14.92 -28.14
CA ASN A 104 -11.88 14.61 -27.96
C ASN A 104 -11.27 15.40 -26.79
N TYR A 105 -12.08 15.76 -25.82
CA TYR A 105 -11.67 16.52 -24.65
C TYR A 105 -12.46 16.03 -23.45
N SER A 106 -11.74 15.54 -22.43
CA SER A 106 -12.34 15.05 -21.19
C SER A 106 -11.52 15.53 -20.02
N VAL A 107 -12.12 16.25 -19.11
CA VAL A 107 -11.51 16.65 -17.85
C VAL A 107 -12.46 16.33 -16.69
N ASP A 108 -11.90 15.72 -15.63
CA ASP A 108 -12.62 15.45 -14.38
C ASP A 108 -11.65 15.68 -13.22
N PHE A 109 -11.78 16.84 -12.59
CA PHE A 109 -10.91 17.24 -11.48
C PHE A 109 -11.65 17.22 -10.17
N LYS A 110 -11.14 16.45 -9.21
CA LYS A 110 -11.54 16.49 -7.80
C LYS A 110 -10.29 16.68 -6.98
N ILE A 111 -9.88 17.95 -6.81
CA ILE A 111 -8.62 18.31 -6.13
C ILE A 111 -8.92 18.55 -4.65
N PRO A 112 -8.31 17.78 -3.74
CA PRO A 112 -8.55 17.90 -2.31
C PRO A 112 -7.77 19.04 -1.66
N TYR A 113 -8.15 19.38 -0.43
CA TYR A 113 -7.30 20.11 0.51
C TYR A 113 -7.54 19.63 1.94
N PHE A 114 -6.54 19.81 2.79
CA PHE A 114 -6.64 19.56 4.22
C PHE A 114 -7.37 20.73 4.91
N ASN A 115 -8.52 20.47 5.48
CA ASN A 115 -9.31 21.41 6.26
C ASN A 115 -8.79 21.50 7.71
N ILE A 116 -7.49 21.69 7.87
CA ILE A 116 -6.79 21.67 9.16
C ILE A 116 -5.98 22.97 9.30
N ASP A 117 -6.16 23.68 10.41
CA ASP A 117 -5.42 24.91 10.74
C ASP A 117 -4.07 24.57 11.38
N SER A 118 -3.13 24.11 10.58
CA SER A 118 -1.75 23.86 10.96
C SER A 118 -0.77 24.28 9.87
N GLU A 119 0.48 24.46 10.21
CA GLU A 119 1.54 24.79 9.24
C GLU A 119 1.76 23.66 8.26
N THR A 120 1.82 22.41 8.73
CA THR A 120 1.99 21.20 7.89
C THR A 120 0.85 21.09 6.88
N ALA A 121 -0.40 21.25 7.30
CA ALA A 121 -1.55 21.18 6.40
C ALA A 121 -1.54 22.32 5.37
N ARG A 122 -1.15 23.56 5.77
CA ARG A 122 -0.98 24.66 4.82
C ARG A 122 0.08 24.38 3.77
N ASN A 123 1.22 23.78 4.15
CA ASN A 123 2.28 23.39 3.24
C ASN A 123 1.81 22.33 2.25
N TYR A 124 1.09 21.31 2.72
CA TYR A 124 0.48 20.31 1.85
C TYR A 124 -0.52 20.92 0.87
N ASN A 125 -1.40 21.79 1.34
CA ASN A 125 -2.36 22.48 0.50
C ASN A 125 -1.70 23.35 -0.58
N GLN A 126 -0.57 23.98 -0.27
CA GLN A 126 0.20 24.75 -1.24
C GLN A 126 0.82 23.85 -2.32
N GLN A 127 1.36 22.69 -1.92
CA GLN A 127 1.89 21.70 -2.88
C GLN A 127 0.78 21.15 -3.78
N ILE A 128 -0.35 20.75 -3.20
CA ILE A 128 -1.51 20.24 -3.95
C ILE A 128 -2.00 21.31 -4.96
N LYS A 129 -2.10 22.56 -4.52
CA LYS A 129 -2.47 23.67 -5.40
C LYS A 129 -1.49 23.79 -6.57
N SER A 130 -0.19 23.86 -6.31
CA SER A 130 0.84 24.02 -7.33
C SER A 130 0.88 22.86 -8.33
N LEU A 131 0.81 21.61 -7.84
CA LEU A 131 0.92 20.42 -8.68
C LEU A 131 -0.34 20.14 -9.51
N PHE A 132 -1.52 20.33 -8.94
CA PHE A 132 -2.76 19.90 -9.56
C PHE A 132 -3.66 21.05 -9.97
N LYS A 133 -3.94 22.03 -9.12
CA LYS A 133 -4.87 23.11 -9.44
C LYS A 133 -4.31 24.04 -10.52
N ASP A 134 -3.09 24.49 -10.37
CA ASP A 134 -2.47 25.42 -11.35
C ASP A 134 -2.31 24.73 -12.72
N LYS A 135 -2.00 23.42 -12.76
CA LYS A 135 -2.00 22.63 -14.00
C LYS A 135 -3.41 22.51 -14.59
N SER A 136 -4.43 22.24 -13.77
CA SER A 136 -5.82 22.15 -14.20
C SER A 136 -6.30 23.46 -14.82
N GLU A 137 -6.00 24.60 -14.21
CA GLU A 137 -6.32 25.93 -14.75
C GLU A 137 -5.60 26.18 -16.09
N SER A 138 -4.35 25.74 -16.24
CA SER A 138 -3.60 25.82 -17.49
C SER A 138 -4.24 24.98 -18.59
N VAL A 139 -4.68 23.76 -18.31
CA VAL A 139 -5.36 22.88 -19.28
C VAL A 139 -6.70 23.50 -19.71
N LEU A 140 -7.52 23.95 -18.76
CA LEU A 140 -8.82 24.59 -19.07
C LEU A 140 -8.70 25.87 -19.87
N SER A 141 -7.66 26.68 -19.66
CA SER A 141 -7.40 27.90 -20.37
C SER A 141 -6.75 27.69 -21.74
N SER A 142 -6.30 26.47 -22.06
CA SER A 142 -5.69 26.16 -23.35
C SER A 142 -6.69 26.35 -24.50
N THR A 143 -6.26 27.01 -25.56
CA THR A 143 -7.06 27.19 -26.77
C THR A 143 -7.18 25.91 -27.61
N SER A 144 -6.29 24.95 -27.39
CA SER A 144 -6.29 23.65 -28.09
C SER A 144 -6.97 22.60 -27.23
N ARG A 145 -8.27 22.38 -27.40
CA ARG A 145 -9.07 21.34 -26.72
C ARG A 145 -9.11 20.03 -27.52
N LYS A 146 -8.04 19.70 -28.25
CA LYS A 146 -8.00 18.48 -29.06
C LYS A 146 -7.16 17.40 -28.41
N ASN A 147 -7.74 16.22 -28.23
CA ASN A 147 -7.11 15.02 -27.66
C ASN A 147 -6.52 15.28 -26.25
N VAL A 148 -7.31 15.91 -25.38
CA VAL A 148 -6.94 16.10 -23.98
C VAL A 148 -7.79 15.20 -23.10
N ILE A 149 -7.14 14.39 -22.28
CA ILE A 149 -7.74 13.67 -21.17
C ILE A 149 -6.97 14.09 -19.92
N PHE A 150 -7.67 14.66 -18.95
CA PHE A 150 -7.04 15.04 -17.71
C PHE A 150 -7.97 14.77 -16.54
N ASN A 151 -7.60 13.79 -15.72
CA ASN A 151 -8.33 13.40 -14.53
C ASN A 151 -7.46 13.66 -13.29
N VAL A 152 -8.09 14.17 -12.23
CA VAL A 152 -7.49 14.23 -10.89
C VAL A 152 -8.49 13.65 -9.90
N LYS A 153 -8.12 12.56 -9.28
CA LYS A 153 -8.93 11.83 -8.29
C LYS A 153 -8.13 11.67 -6.99
N TYR A 154 -8.79 11.46 -5.87
CA TYR A 154 -8.09 11.20 -4.61
C TYR A 154 -8.85 10.25 -3.71
N LYS A 155 -8.12 9.71 -2.74
CA LYS A 155 -8.65 8.97 -1.59
C LYS A 155 -7.97 9.46 -0.31
N ALA A 156 -8.73 9.45 0.78
CA ALA A 156 -8.23 9.76 2.10
C ALA A 156 -8.61 8.64 3.06
N TYR A 157 -7.65 8.21 3.87
CA TYR A 157 -7.82 7.13 4.84
C TYR A 157 -7.32 7.59 6.20
N GLU A 158 -8.03 7.23 7.26
CA GLU A 158 -7.60 7.43 8.63
C GLU A 158 -7.29 6.09 9.29
N ASN A 159 -6.08 5.97 9.83
CA ASN A 159 -5.61 4.80 10.56
C ASN A 159 -4.82 5.24 11.79
N ASN A 160 -5.31 4.94 13.00
CA ASN A 160 -4.61 5.26 14.26
C ASN A 160 -4.07 6.70 14.30
N ASN A 161 -4.94 7.67 14.05
CA ASN A 161 -4.62 9.11 14.00
C ASN A 161 -3.67 9.55 12.86
N ILE A 162 -3.33 8.64 11.92
CA ILE A 162 -2.65 9.00 10.69
C ILE A 162 -3.69 9.17 9.59
N LEU A 163 -3.78 10.37 9.06
CA LEU A 163 -4.56 10.70 7.87
C LEU A 163 -3.64 10.59 6.66
N SER A 164 -3.92 9.62 5.80
CA SER A 164 -3.22 9.42 4.52
C SER A 164 -4.09 9.90 3.39
N LEU A 165 -3.59 10.84 2.61
CA LEU A 165 -4.21 11.33 1.37
C LEU A 165 -3.37 10.85 0.19
N VAL A 166 -3.99 10.18 -0.78
CA VAL A 166 -3.37 9.80 -2.05
C VAL A 166 -4.13 10.43 -3.21
N ILE A 167 -3.41 11.08 -4.11
CA ILE A 167 -3.93 11.76 -5.29
C ILE A 167 -3.38 11.07 -6.53
N LEU A 168 -4.27 10.71 -7.45
CA LEU A 168 -3.95 10.19 -8.77
C LEU A 168 -4.27 11.27 -9.81
N SER A 169 -3.33 11.57 -10.69
CA SER A 169 -3.54 12.40 -11.87
C SER A 169 -3.17 11.65 -13.13
N GLU A 170 -4.07 11.61 -14.09
CA GLU A 170 -3.89 11.00 -15.42
C GLU A 170 -3.98 12.12 -16.45
N LEU A 171 -2.91 12.36 -17.20
CA LEU A 171 -2.84 13.43 -18.18
C LEU A 171 -2.38 12.91 -19.54
N LYS A 172 -3.18 13.17 -20.58
CA LYS A 172 -2.83 13.02 -21.99
C LYS A 172 -3.09 14.33 -22.71
N GLU A 173 -2.10 14.82 -23.43
CA GLU A 173 -2.19 16.07 -24.21
C GLU A 173 -1.77 15.79 -25.66
N GLY A 174 -2.69 15.98 -26.62
CA GLY A 174 -2.44 15.80 -28.04
C GLY A 174 -2.01 14.36 -28.38
N ASN A 175 -0.86 14.22 -29.00
CA ASN A 175 -0.26 12.93 -29.37
C ASN A 175 0.76 12.42 -28.34
N SER A 176 0.92 13.11 -27.21
CA SER A 176 1.80 12.67 -26.13
C SER A 176 1.29 11.38 -25.49
N ASN A 177 2.19 10.60 -24.94
CA ASN A 177 1.81 9.45 -24.12
C ASN A 177 1.08 9.92 -22.85
N GLU A 178 0.19 9.07 -22.36
CA GLU A 178 -0.47 9.29 -21.08
C GLU A 178 0.56 9.28 -19.94
N ARG A 179 0.39 10.21 -19.00
CA ARG A 179 1.23 10.32 -17.81
C ARG A 179 0.38 10.12 -16.58
N ILE A 180 0.87 9.26 -15.69
CA ILE A 180 0.27 9.02 -14.39
C ILE A 180 1.18 9.64 -13.34
N ILE A 181 0.61 10.49 -12.48
CA ILE A 181 1.28 11.07 -11.32
C ILE A 181 0.53 10.60 -10.08
N ILE A 182 1.25 10.04 -9.14
CA ILE A 182 0.73 9.74 -7.81
C ILE A 182 1.48 10.62 -6.81
N GLN A 183 0.72 11.24 -5.92
CA GLN A 183 1.26 12.04 -4.83
C GLN A 183 0.58 11.64 -3.53
N THR A 184 1.36 11.45 -2.49
CA THR A 184 0.86 11.05 -1.18
C THR A 184 1.21 12.06 -0.10
N TYR A 185 0.32 12.21 0.89
CA TYR A 185 0.50 13.07 2.05
C TYR A 185 0.05 12.32 3.29
N ASN A 186 0.93 12.21 4.27
CA ASN A 186 0.64 11.53 5.53
C ASN A 186 0.76 12.52 6.68
N TYR A 187 -0.30 12.62 7.47
CA TYR A 187 -0.46 13.63 8.51
C TYR A 187 -0.90 12.99 9.83
N ASN A 188 -0.25 13.33 10.91
CA ASN A 188 -0.66 12.89 12.25
C ASN A 188 -1.66 13.90 12.84
N LEU A 189 -2.89 13.43 13.06
CA LEU A 189 -4.00 14.24 13.53
C LEU A 189 -3.87 14.69 15.02
N GLU A 190 -3.03 14.03 15.83
CA GLU A 190 -2.78 14.42 17.21
C GLU A 190 -1.65 15.43 17.33
N THR A 191 -0.54 15.19 16.63
CA THR A 191 0.67 16.01 16.74
C THR A 191 0.71 17.17 15.76
N ASN A 192 -0.18 17.18 14.75
CA ASN A 192 -0.22 18.14 13.64
C ASN A 192 1.07 18.13 12.79
N GLN A 193 1.76 16.98 12.72
CA GLN A 193 3.02 16.84 12.03
C GLN A 193 2.87 15.94 10.79
N MET A 194 3.81 16.09 9.87
CA MET A 194 4.03 15.13 8.80
C MET A 194 4.41 13.76 9.40
N VAL A 195 3.91 12.68 8.80
CA VAL A 195 4.33 11.32 9.11
C VAL A 195 5.23 10.83 7.98
N ASN A 196 6.47 10.50 8.29
CA ASN A 196 7.39 9.94 7.31
C ASN A 196 7.29 8.41 7.27
N VAL A 197 7.85 7.79 6.22
CA VAL A 197 7.77 6.33 6.05
C VAL A 197 8.39 5.57 7.22
N ASN A 198 9.46 6.09 7.83
CA ASN A 198 10.12 5.44 8.96
C ASN A 198 9.25 5.45 10.22
N ASP A 199 8.40 6.46 10.41
CA ASP A 199 7.42 6.49 11.50
C ASP A 199 6.42 5.33 11.35
N ILE A 200 5.93 5.09 10.13
CA ILE A 200 5.02 3.98 9.82
C ILE A 200 5.74 2.63 9.97
N ILE A 201 6.96 2.49 9.46
CA ILE A 201 7.79 1.28 9.59
C ILE A 201 7.95 0.91 11.06
N ASN A 202 8.28 1.89 11.91
CA ASN A 202 8.44 1.68 13.34
C ASN A 202 7.12 1.33 14.03
N GLN A 203 6.04 2.06 13.73
CA GLN A 203 4.71 1.81 14.31
C GLN A 203 4.19 0.42 13.98
N LYS A 204 4.43 -0.06 12.76
CA LYS A 204 3.99 -1.39 12.29
C LYS A 204 5.00 -2.50 12.58
N ASN A 205 6.15 -2.20 13.18
CA ASN A 205 7.25 -3.14 13.41
C ASN A 205 7.71 -3.87 12.13
N ILE A 206 7.75 -3.17 10.99
CA ILE A 206 8.19 -3.72 9.72
C ILE A 206 9.70 -3.96 9.76
N ASN A 207 10.14 -5.19 9.52
CA ASN A 207 11.56 -5.49 9.37
C ASN A 207 12.05 -4.99 8.01
N THR A 208 12.91 -3.95 7.99
CA THR A 208 13.38 -3.28 6.77
C THR A 208 14.14 -4.22 5.83
N THR A 209 14.93 -5.17 6.36
CA THR A 209 15.64 -6.14 5.51
C THR A 209 14.66 -7.03 4.74
N ASN A 210 13.62 -7.55 5.41
CA ASN A 210 12.60 -8.35 4.76
C ASN A 210 11.78 -7.52 3.79
N ALA A 211 11.45 -6.28 4.16
CA ALA A 211 10.71 -5.36 3.31
C ALA A 211 11.49 -5.03 2.03
N ASN A 212 12.78 -4.72 2.13
CA ASN A 212 13.64 -4.42 0.99
C ASN A 212 13.80 -5.63 0.06
N ASN A 213 13.91 -6.85 0.61
CA ASN A 213 13.91 -8.07 -0.19
C ASN A 213 12.57 -8.30 -0.90
N LYS A 214 11.44 -8.01 -0.23
CA LYS A 214 10.11 -8.08 -0.84
C LYS A 214 9.97 -7.10 -1.99
N ILE A 215 10.31 -5.82 -1.79
CA ILE A 215 10.29 -4.78 -2.83
C ILE A 215 11.11 -5.22 -4.04
N LYS A 216 12.36 -5.61 -3.80
CA LYS A 216 13.26 -6.07 -4.86
C LYS A 216 12.67 -7.23 -5.66
N ASN A 217 12.15 -8.25 -4.99
CA ASN A 217 11.58 -9.42 -5.65
C ASN A 217 10.32 -9.06 -6.44
N GLU A 218 9.42 -8.26 -5.89
CA GLU A 218 8.18 -7.87 -6.55
C GLU A 218 8.44 -7.01 -7.80
N ILE A 219 9.33 -6.02 -7.71
CA ILE A 219 9.70 -5.19 -8.85
C ILE A 219 10.42 -6.01 -9.92
N ASN A 220 11.35 -6.90 -9.53
CA ASN A 220 12.03 -7.77 -10.50
C ASN A 220 11.07 -8.70 -11.22
N ASN A 221 10.07 -9.26 -10.51
CA ASN A 221 9.06 -10.12 -11.13
C ASN A 221 8.16 -9.32 -12.09
N SER A 222 7.77 -8.09 -11.72
CA SER A 222 6.93 -7.25 -12.58
C SER A 222 7.65 -6.82 -13.85
N GLN A 223 8.97 -6.60 -13.79
CA GLN A 223 9.74 -6.15 -14.95
C GLN A 223 10.25 -7.27 -15.87
N GLU A 224 10.05 -8.56 -15.56
CA GLU A 224 10.46 -9.64 -16.45
C GLU A 224 9.87 -9.52 -17.87
N GLN A 225 8.62 -9.08 -17.98
CA GLN A 225 7.98 -8.82 -19.25
C GLN A 225 8.58 -7.60 -19.95
N ASN A 226 8.88 -6.54 -19.19
CA ASN A 226 9.49 -5.33 -19.72
C ASN A 226 10.88 -5.61 -20.32
N ILE A 227 11.69 -6.46 -19.67
CA ILE A 227 13.00 -6.87 -20.21
C ILE A 227 12.83 -7.54 -21.58
N LYS A 228 11.87 -8.46 -21.71
CA LYS A 228 11.57 -9.13 -22.98
C LYS A 228 11.07 -8.15 -24.06
N LEU A 229 10.26 -7.18 -23.68
CA LEU A 229 9.78 -6.12 -24.59
C LEU A 229 10.94 -5.21 -25.02
N ALA A 230 11.86 -4.84 -24.12
CA ALA A 230 13.07 -4.07 -24.46
C ALA A 230 13.96 -4.82 -25.45
N GLU A 231 14.15 -6.13 -25.30
CA GLU A 231 14.87 -6.98 -26.25
C GLU A 231 14.24 -7.00 -27.64
N LEU A 232 12.92 -6.82 -27.73
CA LEU A 232 12.16 -6.70 -28.97
C LEU A 232 12.16 -5.28 -29.56
N GLY A 233 12.84 -4.32 -28.90
CA GLY A 233 12.96 -2.93 -29.34
C GLY A 233 11.84 -2.00 -28.87
N TYR A 234 11.00 -2.43 -27.93
CA TYR A 234 10.01 -1.55 -27.29
C TYR A 234 10.68 -0.64 -26.27
N ASN A 235 10.18 0.59 -26.16
CA ASN A 235 10.65 1.57 -25.21
C ASN A 235 9.94 1.35 -23.86
N VAL A 236 10.61 0.72 -22.92
CA VAL A 236 10.10 0.36 -21.58
C VAL A 236 11.12 0.72 -20.51
N THR A 237 10.67 0.98 -19.29
CA THR A 237 11.56 1.28 -18.16
C THR A 237 12.10 0.00 -17.53
N VAL A 238 13.42 -0.16 -17.53
CA VAL A 238 14.11 -1.22 -16.77
C VAL A 238 14.64 -0.64 -15.45
N ARG A 239 14.31 -1.29 -14.33
CA ARG A 239 14.60 -0.82 -12.97
C ARG A 239 15.85 -1.50 -12.43
N ASP A 240 16.78 -0.72 -11.90
CA ASP A 240 17.91 -1.24 -11.11
C ASP A 240 17.52 -1.26 -9.63
N THR A 241 16.95 -2.37 -9.18
CA THR A 241 16.47 -2.55 -7.80
C THR A 241 17.58 -2.61 -6.74
N ASN A 242 18.87 -2.45 -7.12
CA ASN A 242 19.96 -2.32 -6.17
C ASN A 242 20.18 -0.87 -5.72
N LYS A 243 19.55 0.11 -6.37
CA LYS A 243 19.67 1.51 -5.99
C LYS A 243 18.92 1.79 -4.68
N ASP A 244 19.40 2.79 -3.96
CA ASP A 244 18.84 3.20 -2.66
C ASP A 244 17.40 3.70 -2.74
N GLU A 245 16.95 4.19 -3.89
CA GLU A 245 15.58 4.64 -4.13
C GLU A 245 14.53 3.52 -3.96
N PHE A 246 14.95 2.24 -4.11
CA PHE A 246 14.08 1.07 -3.92
C PHE A 246 14.08 0.53 -2.49
N LYS A 247 14.78 1.18 -1.55
CA LYS A 247 14.69 0.83 -0.14
C LYS A 247 13.44 1.43 0.47
N ILE A 248 12.73 0.67 1.32
CA ILE A 248 11.49 1.12 1.96
C ILE A 248 11.69 2.39 2.78
N GLU A 249 12.84 2.53 3.44
CA GLU A 249 13.20 3.70 4.24
C GLU A 249 13.40 4.98 3.43
N ASN A 250 13.54 4.87 2.12
CA ASN A 250 13.71 5.98 1.17
C ASN A 250 12.49 6.18 0.27
N ALA A 251 11.41 5.44 0.52
CA ALA A 251 10.18 5.59 -0.26
C ALA A 251 9.63 7.02 -0.17
N THR A 252 9.33 7.62 -1.32
CA THR A 252 8.76 8.97 -1.42
C THR A 252 7.24 8.96 -1.46
N GLU A 253 6.65 7.95 -2.13
CA GLU A 253 5.20 7.82 -2.25
C GLU A 253 4.73 6.59 -1.47
N TYR A 254 3.97 6.83 -0.42
CA TYR A 254 3.44 5.79 0.48
C TYR A 254 2.21 6.30 1.22
N PHE A 255 1.30 5.39 1.57
CA PHE A 255 0.11 5.72 2.37
C PHE A 255 -0.41 4.49 3.11
N LEU A 256 -1.17 4.73 4.18
CA LEU A 256 -1.95 3.69 4.85
C LEU A 256 -3.34 3.60 4.20
N GLY A 257 -3.65 2.46 3.59
CA GLY A 257 -4.94 2.20 2.98
C GLY A 257 -6.04 1.87 4.01
N LYS A 258 -7.24 1.55 3.53
CA LYS A 258 -8.44 1.30 4.35
C LYS A 258 -8.24 0.27 5.47
N ASN A 259 -7.45 -0.76 5.22
CA ASN A 259 -7.17 -1.84 6.20
C ASN A 259 -5.95 -1.55 7.07
N GLY A 260 -5.40 -0.33 7.02
CA GLY A 260 -4.17 0.02 7.69
C GLY A 260 -2.92 -0.60 7.04
N TYR A 261 -3.03 -1.19 5.86
CA TYR A 261 -1.88 -1.71 5.12
C TYR A 261 -1.05 -0.56 4.56
N LEU A 262 0.26 -0.69 4.62
CA LEU A 262 1.18 0.28 4.04
C LEU A 262 1.36 -0.03 2.54
N TYR A 263 0.97 0.90 1.71
CA TYR A 263 1.22 0.91 0.28
C TYR A 263 2.47 1.75 0.01
N VAL A 264 3.45 1.17 -0.67
CA VAL A 264 4.64 1.86 -1.16
C VAL A 264 4.59 1.84 -2.67
N ILE A 265 4.75 3.02 -3.29
CA ILE A 265 4.52 3.21 -4.72
C ILE A 265 5.81 3.70 -5.37
N TYR A 266 6.20 3.05 -6.44
CA TYR A 266 7.29 3.44 -7.31
C TYR A 266 6.69 3.82 -8.66
N ALA A 267 6.84 5.09 -9.05
CA ALA A 267 6.34 5.63 -10.30
C ALA A 267 7.49 5.85 -11.28
N TYR A 268 7.30 5.44 -12.53
CA TYR A 268 8.27 5.53 -13.60
C TYR A 268 7.66 6.18 -14.83
N GLY A 269 8.48 6.76 -15.65
CA GLY A 269 8.07 7.34 -16.93
C GLY A 269 8.90 8.56 -17.29
N ASN A 270 8.80 8.96 -18.51
CA ASN A 270 9.38 10.20 -19.05
C ASN A 270 8.52 10.72 -20.20
N ASP A 271 9.04 11.68 -20.98
CA ASP A 271 8.30 12.32 -22.08
C ASP A 271 8.09 11.37 -23.29
N ASP A 272 8.87 10.29 -23.38
CA ASP A 272 8.91 9.40 -24.54
C ASP A 272 8.03 8.15 -24.39
N PHE A 273 7.62 7.78 -23.16
CA PHE A 273 6.80 6.61 -22.90
C PHE A 273 5.83 6.80 -21.74
N THR A 274 4.81 5.96 -21.68
CA THR A 274 3.79 5.92 -20.62
C THR A 274 4.42 5.74 -19.24
N SER A 275 3.82 6.37 -18.26
CA SER A 275 4.16 6.14 -16.86
C SER A 275 3.77 4.73 -16.44
N GLU A 276 4.65 4.08 -15.70
CA GLU A 276 4.46 2.76 -15.12
C GLU A 276 4.48 2.86 -13.60
N LEU A 277 3.79 1.94 -12.93
CA LEU A 277 3.70 1.91 -11.48
C LEU A 277 4.03 0.50 -10.98
N ASP A 278 4.89 0.43 -9.95
CA ASP A 278 4.98 -0.73 -9.08
C ASP A 278 4.42 -0.38 -7.70
N VAL A 279 3.54 -1.22 -7.19
CA VAL A 279 2.92 -1.05 -5.87
C VAL A 279 3.26 -2.25 -5.01
N VAL A 280 3.90 -2.00 -3.87
CA VAL A 280 4.24 -3.02 -2.88
C VAL A 280 3.44 -2.76 -1.61
N ILE A 281 2.77 -3.80 -1.09
CA ILE A 281 1.83 -3.67 0.03
C ILE A 281 2.35 -4.47 1.23
N PHE A 282 2.35 -3.83 2.40
CA PHE A 282 2.73 -4.43 3.68
C PHE A 282 1.54 -4.39 4.65
N LYS A 283 1.22 -5.53 5.28
CA LYS A 283 0.18 -5.67 6.31
C LYS A 283 0.60 -5.10 7.66
#